data_b884f7fed3750085e56a0debf4b85add
#
_entry.id   b884f7fed3750085e56a0debf4b85add
#
_cell.length_a   1.000
_cell.length_b   1.000
_cell.length_c   1.000
_cell.angle_alpha   90.00
_cell.angle_beta   90.00
_cell.angle_gamma   90.00
#
_symmetry.space_group_name_H-M   'P 1'
#
loop_
_entity.id
_entity.type
_entity.pdbx_description
1 polymer ?
#
loop_
_entity_poly.entity_id
_entity_poly.type
_entity_poly.pdbx_seq_one_letter_code
_entity_poly.pdbx_strand_id
1 'polypeptide(L)'
;MPMTSPSSAPDDIRPSATDTAQPVRRRGDPVAPRADRDIGAPSLPGGRGPTTSQKPPRVPGRTGELPPAHTALICVALPGLAISEEEGQLNGRGLEGVYRAGRRLLSRCRLSVAGREPLPVQARMVAADAARFVGTLRVAPDAGPDPDMVVERTRHADGTERITLRSSSLRTLRLPVEIALGTDLAELGSIASGRPGPELTASVHAAGLRWSSATGHAAVTADPPPTDALASAGLLRWEIELPPGGAWSVELRVRLDGAGPIRTVGRGAASPFAPARAVSDRLGAEALLRTSVEDLQALLLRDPRHPTDIHLAAGAPWRCGLAPADALVAARMTLPLGTRLAVGTLRTLARTQLTGPGPRAGLIPGPLRDAGPHLPPSCTATEGTLLFPVLLAEARRWGLPEPEVEELLPAAERCLEWLRTTVGDGTYLSDAQPNGPLRCETQAHAHRAALLGADLLDAYGRTGGLGMRQWAQEMRTAFPDDFWADD
;
A
#
# COMPACT_ATOMS: atom_id res chain seq x y z
N MET A 1 -12.35 -23.97 -55.13
CA MET A 1 -13.71 -24.02 -55.74
C MET A 1 -14.72 -24.30 -54.63
N PRO A 2 -15.92 -23.80 -54.73
CA PRO A 2 -16.28 -22.41 -54.44
C PRO A 2 -17.52 -22.27 -53.52
N MET A 3 -17.75 -21.04 -53.03
CA MET A 3 -19.05 -20.35 -52.86
C MET A 3 -20.04 -20.92 -51.83
N THR A 4 -20.67 -20.14 -50.98
CA THR A 4 -21.52 -18.96 -51.23
C THR A 4 -21.90 -18.31 -49.89
N SER A 5 -21.84 -17.00 -49.81
CA SER A 5 -22.72 -16.18 -48.98
C SER A 5 -24.10 -16.07 -49.63
N PRO A 6 -25.19 -15.61 -48.97
CA PRO A 6 -25.44 -14.19 -48.72
C PRO A 6 -26.22 -13.88 -47.41
N SER A 7 -26.01 -12.70 -46.85
CA SER A 7 -26.84 -11.48 -46.90
C SER A 7 -28.20 -11.51 -46.20
N SER A 8 -28.36 -10.67 -45.18
CA SER A 8 -29.41 -9.63 -45.10
C SER A 8 -29.36 -8.86 -43.77
N ALA A 9 -29.13 -7.56 -43.82
CA ALA A 9 -29.69 -6.53 -42.96
C ALA A 9 -30.91 -5.97 -43.73
N PRO A 10 -31.73 -5.01 -43.24
CA PRO A 10 -31.68 -4.20 -42.01
C PRO A 10 -33.06 -4.11 -41.31
N ASP A 11 -33.17 -3.42 -40.20
CA ASP A 11 -34.26 -2.45 -39.98
C ASP A 11 -33.98 -1.44 -38.87
N ASP A 12 -34.14 -0.21 -39.27
CA ASP A 12 -34.22 1.06 -38.57
C ASP A 12 -35.31 1.07 -37.47
N ILE A 13 -35.05 1.70 -36.32
CA ILE A 13 -36.04 2.51 -35.61
C ILE A 13 -35.34 3.67 -34.89
N ARG A 14 -35.66 4.87 -35.32
CA ARG A 14 -35.30 6.19 -34.78
C ARG A 14 -36.22 6.63 -33.62
N PRO A 15 -35.87 7.70 -32.90
CA PRO A 15 -36.27 7.99 -31.54
C PRO A 15 -37.51 8.88 -31.44
N SER A 16 -38.15 8.91 -30.25
CA SER A 16 -39.09 9.98 -29.91
C SER A 16 -38.60 10.77 -28.72
N ALA A 17 -38.45 12.04 -28.95
CA ALA A 17 -38.28 13.10 -27.98
C ALA A 17 -39.60 13.39 -27.25
N THR A 18 -39.53 13.69 -25.97
CA THR A 18 -40.47 14.63 -25.32
C THR A 18 -39.73 15.37 -24.21
N ASP A 19 -39.61 16.57 -24.52
CA ASP A 19 -39.40 17.87 -23.87
C ASP A 19 -40.30 18.03 -22.62
N THR A 20 -39.73 18.48 -21.50
CA THR A 20 -40.42 19.36 -20.55
C THR A 20 -39.39 20.16 -19.76
N ALA A 21 -39.43 21.46 -20.00
CA ALA A 21 -38.62 22.48 -19.39
C ALA A 21 -39.26 23.05 -18.12
N GLN A 22 -38.37 23.54 -17.24
CA GLN A 22 -38.44 24.72 -16.33
C GLN A 22 -39.15 24.60 -14.95
N PRO A 23 -38.84 25.51 -13.96
CA PRO A 23 -38.13 26.79 -14.07
C PRO A 23 -37.04 27.09 -12.99
N VAL A 24 -36.22 28.02 -13.36
CA VAL A 24 -35.34 28.92 -12.60
C VAL A 24 -36.02 29.64 -11.45
N ARG A 25 -35.37 29.73 -10.26
CA ARG A 25 -35.57 30.86 -9.33
C ARG A 25 -34.20 31.42 -8.88
N ARG A 26 -34.14 32.74 -9.07
CA ARG A 26 -33.06 33.65 -8.68
C ARG A 26 -33.31 34.27 -7.31
N ARG A 27 -32.22 34.65 -6.63
CA ARG A 27 -31.98 35.77 -5.71
C ARG A 27 -32.48 35.70 -4.26
N GLY A 28 -31.58 36.03 -3.37
CA GLY A 28 -31.79 36.62 -2.06
C GLY A 28 -30.44 36.84 -1.38
N ASP A 29 -29.99 38.10 -1.41
CA ASP A 29 -28.79 38.68 -0.81
C ASP A 29 -28.87 38.80 0.74
N PRO A 30 -27.86 39.38 1.41
CA PRO A 30 -27.19 38.83 2.61
C PRO A 30 -27.66 39.53 3.91
N VAL A 31 -27.39 38.90 5.05
CA VAL A 31 -27.48 39.56 6.35
C VAL A 31 -26.19 39.32 7.11
N ALA A 32 -25.51 40.43 7.40
CA ALA A 32 -24.35 40.57 8.24
C ALA A 32 -24.74 40.80 9.73
N PRO A 33 -23.80 41.10 10.66
CA PRO A 33 -23.57 40.39 11.90
C PRO A 33 -24.03 41.14 13.18
N ARG A 34 -24.05 40.48 14.31
CA ARG A 34 -24.05 41.11 15.67
C ARG A 34 -23.34 40.15 16.61
N ALA A 35 -22.19 40.49 17.13
CA ALA A 35 -21.84 41.39 18.25
C ALA A 35 -22.02 40.74 19.64
N ASP A 36 -20.88 40.59 20.27
CA ASP A 36 -20.53 40.62 21.70
C ASP A 36 -21.51 40.14 22.77
N ARG A 37 -20.99 39.24 23.61
CA ARG A 37 -21.05 39.42 25.09
C ARG A 37 -19.97 38.59 25.78
N ASP A 38 -19.00 39.32 26.35
CA ASP A 38 -18.20 38.95 27.50
C ASP A 38 -19.08 38.45 28.64
N ILE A 39 -18.60 37.49 29.40
CA ILE A 39 -18.72 37.42 30.87
C ILE A 39 -17.82 36.29 31.44
N GLY A 40 -16.82 36.69 32.21
CA GLY A 40 -16.49 36.22 33.55
C GLY A 40 -15.95 34.80 33.75
N ALA A 41 -14.66 34.71 34.04
CA ALA A 41 -14.08 33.60 34.79
C ALA A 41 -14.43 33.72 36.29
N PRO A 42 -14.58 32.62 37.02
CA PRO A 42 -13.94 32.54 38.35
C PRO A 42 -13.16 31.25 38.62
N SER A 43 -12.04 31.47 39.22
CA SER A 43 -11.19 30.77 40.21
C SER A 43 -11.47 29.33 40.60
N LEU A 44 -10.33 28.59 40.59
CA LEU A 44 -10.11 27.27 41.19
C LEU A 44 -10.33 27.24 42.71
N PRO A 45 -10.61 26.02 43.25
CA PRO A 45 -9.68 25.47 44.21
C PRO A 45 -9.36 23.97 44.06
N GLY A 46 -8.10 23.66 44.22
CA GLY A 46 -7.47 22.63 45.04
C GLY A 46 -7.82 21.13 44.89
N GLY A 47 -6.88 20.37 44.29
CA GLY A 47 -6.35 19.15 44.79
C GLY A 47 -7.20 17.89 44.92
N ARG A 48 -6.83 16.83 44.17
CA ARG A 48 -6.64 15.44 44.67
C ARG A 48 -6.28 14.48 43.57
N GLY A 49 -5.23 13.72 43.76
CA GLY A 49 -4.94 12.33 43.53
C GLY A 49 -5.04 11.68 42.12
N PRO A 50 -4.24 10.67 41.85
CA PRO A 50 -4.08 10.11 40.51
C PRO A 50 -5.28 9.25 40.12
N THR A 51 -6.03 9.68 39.12
CA THR A 51 -7.05 8.88 38.50
C THR A 51 -6.43 8.04 37.36
N THR A 52 -6.54 6.74 37.53
CA THR A 52 -6.37 5.72 36.51
C THR A 52 -6.87 6.19 35.15
N SER A 53 -5.96 6.22 34.17
CA SER A 53 -6.26 6.48 32.78
C SER A 53 -7.22 5.41 32.25
N GLN A 54 -8.52 5.68 32.30
CA GLN A 54 -9.49 4.93 31.53
C GLN A 54 -9.33 5.36 30.06
N LYS A 55 -8.95 4.39 29.22
CA LYS A 55 -8.95 4.49 27.76
C LYS A 55 -10.35 5.01 27.32
N PRO A 56 -10.45 6.11 26.57
CA PRO A 56 -11.75 6.63 26.18
C PRO A 56 -12.53 5.59 25.38
N PRO A 57 -13.87 5.50 25.51
CA PRO A 57 -14.69 4.58 24.74
C PRO A 57 -14.51 4.88 23.24
N ARG A 58 -14.20 3.84 22.47
CA ARG A 58 -14.10 3.93 21.00
C ARG A 58 -15.45 4.37 20.44
N VAL A 59 -15.50 5.57 19.88
CA VAL A 59 -16.65 6.06 19.12
C VAL A 59 -16.75 5.20 17.84
N PRO A 60 -17.92 4.68 17.45
CA PRO A 60 -18.10 3.99 16.17
C PRO A 60 -17.69 4.95 15.05
N GLY A 61 -16.72 4.52 14.20
CA GLY A 61 -16.14 5.35 13.16
C GLY A 61 -17.19 5.94 12.22
N ARG A 62 -17.02 7.21 11.89
CA ARG A 62 -17.77 7.89 10.84
C ARG A 62 -17.60 7.13 9.53
N THR A 63 -18.68 6.83 8.85
CA THR A 63 -18.69 6.25 7.51
C THR A 63 -17.90 7.17 6.57
N GLY A 64 -16.71 6.71 6.14
CA GLY A 64 -15.83 7.43 5.21
C GLY A 64 -14.39 7.66 5.70
N GLU A 65 -14.08 7.45 6.98
CA GLU A 65 -12.69 7.53 7.47
C GLU A 65 -11.99 6.16 7.32
N LEU A 66 -10.72 6.20 6.86
CA LEU A 66 -9.88 5.01 6.81
C LEU A 66 -9.65 4.47 8.22
N PRO A 67 -9.71 3.14 8.43
CA PRO A 67 -9.37 2.56 9.73
C PRO A 67 -7.96 2.98 10.17
N PRO A 68 -7.76 3.29 11.46
CA PRO A 68 -6.44 3.68 11.96
C PRO A 68 -5.45 2.53 11.79
N ALA A 69 -4.37 2.77 11.06
CA ALA A 69 -3.27 1.81 10.86
C ALA A 69 -2.03 2.13 11.69
N HIS A 70 -1.97 3.31 12.34
CA HIS A 70 -0.78 3.81 13.02
C HIS A 70 -0.44 3.09 14.33
N THR A 71 -1.37 2.31 14.89
CA THR A 71 -1.14 1.48 16.08
C THR A 71 -0.90 0.01 15.74
N ALA A 72 -1.02 -0.37 14.47
CA ALA A 72 -0.83 -1.74 14.03
C ALA A 72 0.63 -2.03 13.68
N LEU A 73 1.05 -3.29 13.88
CA LEU A 73 2.28 -3.79 13.31
C LEU A 73 1.99 -4.26 11.88
N ILE A 74 2.69 -3.67 10.92
CA ILE A 74 2.48 -3.92 9.49
C ILE A 74 3.74 -4.56 8.92
N CYS A 75 3.68 -5.87 8.69
CA CYS A 75 4.74 -6.60 8.00
C CYS A 75 4.53 -6.49 6.50
N VAL A 76 5.58 -6.12 5.77
CA VAL A 76 5.53 -5.87 4.33
C VAL A 76 6.58 -6.68 3.60
N ALA A 77 6.15 -7.45 2.60
CA ALA A 77 7.01 -8.07 1.59
C ALA A 77 6.16 -8.24 0.32
N LEU A 78 5.97 -7.15 -0.42
CA LEU A 78 5.00 -7.12 -1.50
C LEU A 78 5.22 -8.23 -2.54
N PRO A 79 4.12 -8.85 -2.99
CA PRO A 79 2.70 -8.53 -2.78
C PRO A 79 2.08 -9.10 -1.49
N GLY A 80 2.88 -9.54 -0.53
CA GLY A 80 2.45 -10.01 0.78
C GLY A 80 2.39 -8.87 1.82
N LEU A 81 1.40 -8.93 2.70
CA LEU A 81 1.19 -7.97 3.77
C LEU A 81 0.55 -8.67 4.96
N ALA A 82 1.01 -8.40 6.18
CA ALA A 82 0.33 -8.85 7.40
C ALA A 82 0.13 -7.66 8.35
N ILE A 83 -1.11 -7.46 8.78
CA ILE A 83 -1.51 -6.37 9.67
C ILE A 83 -2.04 -6.97 10.97
N SER A 84 -1.45 -6.57 12.09
CA SER A 84 -1.77 -7.13 13.40
C SER A 84 -1.84 -6.04 14.46
N GLU A 85 -2.73 -6.19 15.43
CA GLU A 85 -2.67 -5.42 16.67
C GLU A 85 -1.57 -5.97 17.59
N GLU A 86 -1.25 -5.22 18.65
CA GLU A 86 -0.17 -5.55 19.61
C GLU A 86 -0.39 -6.89 20.34
N GLU A 87 -1.61 -7.38 20.41
CA GLU A 87 -1.94 -8.67 21.02
C GLU A 87 -1.47 -9.87 20.19
N GLY A 88 -1.18 -9.67 18.90
CA GLY A 88 -0.76 -10.72 17.98
C GLY A 88 -1.86 -11.69 17.57
N GLN A 89 -3.07 -11.59 18.14
CA GLN A 89 -4.25 -12.31 17.67
C GLN A 89 -4.82 -11.60 16.44
N LEU A 90 -5.35 -12.36 15.48
CA LEU A 90 -6.19 -11.82 14.41
C LEU A 90 -7.64 -12.13 14.76
N ASN A 91 -8.41 -11.08 15.00
CA ASN A 91 -9.80 -11.19 15.46
C ASN A 91 -10.83 -10.94 14.35
N GLY A 92 -10.35 -10.69 13.12
CA GLY A 92 -11.19 -10.36 11.97
C GLY A 92 -11.72 -8.92 11.99
N ARG A 93 -11.13 -8.04 12.80
CA ARG A 93 -11.57 -6.66 12.97
C ARG A 93 -10.79 -5.74 12.05
N GLY A 94 -11.48 -4.73 11.49
CA GLY A 94 -10.85 -3.70 10.69
C GLY A 94 -9.91 -4.28 9.63
N LEU A 95 -8.67 -3.80 9.62
CA LEU A 95 -7.63 -4.20 8.67
C LEU A 95 -6.81 -5.42 9.11
N GLU A 96 -7.07 -6.00 10.29
CA GLU A 96 -6.32 -7.19 10.72
C GLU A 96 -6.38 -8.29 9.66
N GLY A 97 -5.25 -8.93 9.43
CA GLY A 97 -5.22 -10.08 8.53
C GLY A 97 -3.87 -10.29 7.83
N VAL A 98 -3.81 -11.39 7.11
CA VAL A 98 -2.75 -11.71 6.15
C VAL A 98 -3.30 -11.51 4.76
N TYR A 99 -2.61 -10.71 3.96
CA TYR A 99 -3.03 -10.30 2.64
C TYR A 99 -2.02 -10.73 1.57
N ARG A 100 -2.55 -10.91 0.36
CA ARG A 100 -1.73 -11.14 -0.81
C ARG A 100 -2.36 -10.49 -2.03
N ALA A 101 -1.60 -9.66 -2.73
CA ALA A 101 -2.07 -8.91 -3.88
C ALA A 101 -3.41 -8.19 -3.60
N GLY A 102 -3.49 -7.48 -2.45
CA GLY A 102 -4.67 -6.74 -2.04
C GLY A 102 -5.84 -7.59 -1.50
N ARG A 103 -5.73 -8.92 -1.45
CA ARG A 103 -6.79 -9.83 -0.97
C ARG A 103 -6.44 -10.40 0.40
N ARG A 104 -7.38 -10.38 1.33
CA ARG A 104 -7.25 -10.94 2.67
C ARG A 104 -7.40 -12.46 2.63
N LEU A 105 -6.29 -13.18 2.86
CA LEU A 105 -6.26 -14.65 2.87
C LEU A 105 -6.61 -15.23 4.23
N LEU A 106 -6.35 -14.47 5.30
CA LEU A 106 -6.64 -14.86 6.68
C LEU A 106 -7.09 -13.62 7.44
N SER A 107 -8.32 -13.63 7.94
CA SER A 107 -8.87 -12.55 8.77
C SER A 107 -8.81 -12.89 10.26
N ARG A 108 -8.91 -14.18 10.60
CA ARG A 108 -8.92 -14.69 11.97
C ARG A 108 -7.82 -15.72 12.16
N CYS A 109 -7.01 -15.52 13.21
CA CYS A 109 -5.99 -16.46 13.68
C CYS A 109 -5.82 -16.29 15.19
N ARG A 110 -6.62 -17.03 15.95
CA ARG A 110 -6.67 -16.96 17.41
C ARG A 110 -6.08 -18.23 18.00
N LEU A 111 -5.04 -18.06 18.79
CA LEU A 111 -4.40 -19.14 19.56
C LEU A 111 -5.04 -19.23 20.93
N SER A 112 -5.44 -20.43 21.34
CA SER A 112 -5.74 -20.77 22.72
C SER A 112 -5.01 -22.03 23.16
N VAL A 113 -4.63 -22.08 24.42
CA VAL A 113 -3.99 -23.24 25.06
C VAL A 113 -4.79 -23.59 26.31
N ALA A 114 -5.28 -24.80 26.38
CA ALA A 114 -6.21 -25.23 27.43
C ALA A 114 -7.41 -24.28 27.59
N GLY A 115 -7.94 -23.78 26.48
CA GLY A 115 -9.07 -22.84 26.42
C GLY A 115 -8.77 -21.41 26.86
N ARG A 116 -7.50 -21.05 27.08
CA ARG A 116 -7.07 -19.71 27.49
C ARG A 116 -6.23 -19.05 26.40
N GLU A 117 -6.43 -17.75 26.19
CA GLU A 117 -5.62 -16.94 25.30
C GLU A 117 -4.37 -16.39 26.01
N PRO A 118 -3.22 -16.27 25.32
CA PRO A 118 -2.03 -15.65 25.87
C PRO A 118 -2.28 -14.21 26.28
N LEU A 119 -1.79 -13.82 27.48
CA LEU A 119 -1.76 -12.42 27.89
C LEU A 119 -0.58 -11.72 27.18
N PRO A 120 -0.80 -10.65 26.42
CA PRO A 120 0.25 -9.97 25.69
C PRO A 120 1.25 -9.30 26.63
N VAL A 121 2.54 -9.46 26.33
CA VAL A 121 3.67 -8.87 27.09
C VAL A 121 4.43 -7.89 26.20
N GLN A 122 4.72 -8.28 24.95
CA GLN A 122 5.50 -7.48 24.02
C GLN A 122 5.10 -7.77 22.59
N ALA A 123 5.02 -6.71 21.79
CA ALA A 123 4.93 -6.78 20.35
C ALA A 123 5.90 -5.80 19.70
N ARG A 124 6.59 -6.22 18.64
CA ARG A 124 7.50 -5.37 17.88
C ARG A 124 7.75 -5.87 16.48
N MET A 125 8.05 -4.96 15.57
CA MET A 125 8.67 -5.30 14.30
C MET A 125 10.10 -5.80 14.54
N VAL A 126 10.48 -6.90 13.90
CA VAL A 126 11.86 -7.45 13.94
C VAL A 126 12.56 -7.30 12.59
N ALA A 127 11.78 -7.14 11.52
CA ALA A 127 12.22 -6.78 10.18
C ALA A 127 11.04 -6.12 9.45
N ALA A 128 11.27 -5.53 8.28
CA ALA A 128 10.19 -4.97 7.46
C ALA A 128 9.07 -5.98 7.18
N ASP A 129 9.44 -7.25 7.01
CA ASP A 129 8.55 -8.35 6.66
C ASP A 129 8.11 -9.22 7.86
N ALA A 130 8.53 -8.89 9.09
CA ALA A 130 8.30 -9.76 10.25
C ALA A 130 8.01 -8.99 11.55
N ALA A 131 7.00 -9.46 12.27
CA ALA A 131 6.66 -9.01 13.61
C ALA A 131 6.75 -10.17 14.62
N ARG A 132 7.21 -9.86 15.83
CA ARG A 132 7.31 -10.81 16.94
C ARG A 132 6.37 -10.37 18.06
N PHE A 133 5.60 -11.32 18.58
CA PHE A 133 4.67 -11.17 19.70
C PHE A 133 5.08 -12.15 20.80
N VAL A 134 5.12 -11.66 22.02
CA VAL A 134 5.41 -12.47 23.21
C VAL A 134 4.23 -12.32 24.16
N GLY A 135 3.73 -13.42 24.65
CA GLY A 135 2.66 -13.50 25.63
C GLY A 135 2.98 -14.53 26.70
N THR A 136 2.21 -14.53 27.78
CA THR A 136 2.32 -15.49 28.88
C THR A 136 0.99 -16.17 29.12
N LEU A 137 1.03 -17.38 29.66
CA LEU A 137 -0.14 -18.16 30.03
C LEU A 137 0.00 -18.78 31.41
N ARG A 138 -1.13 -18.83 32.12
CA ARG A 138 -1.31 -19.66 33.32
C ARG A 138 -2.34 -20.73 33.00
N VAL A 139 -1.91 -21.99 32.96
CA VAL A 139 -2.76 -23.12 32.58
C VAL A 139 -3.08 -24.01 33.79
N ALA A 140 -2.22 -24.03 34.80
CA ALA A 140 -2.43 -24.78 36.04
C ALA A 140 -3.01 -23.85 37.14
N PRO A 141 -4.15 -24.17 37.77
CA PRO A 141 -4.76 -23.31 38.80
C PRO A 141 -3.90 -23.11 40.04
N ASP A 142 -3.00 -24.07 40.34
CA ASP A 142 -2.21 -24.10 41.58
C ASP A 142 -0.73 -23.71 41.40
N ALA A 143 -0.37 -23.11 40.30
CA ALA A 143 1.03 -22.89 39.90
C ALA A 143 1.71 -21.65 40.49
N GLY A 144 1.17 -21.03 41.53
CA GLY A 144 1.78 -19.84 42.13
C GLY A 144 1.64 -18.56 41.29
N PRO A 145 2.42 -17.49 41.60
CA PRO A 145 2.26 -16.20 40.89
C PRO A 145 2.84 -16.16 39.48
N ASP A 146 3.78 -17.03 39.17
CA ASP A 146 4.50 -17.01 37.88
C ASP A 146 3.70 -17.65 36.74
N PRO A 147 3.88 -17.24 35.48
CA PRO A 147 3.25 -17.89 34.34
C PRO A 147 3.86 -19.28 34.12
N ASP A 148 3.02 -20.26 33.76
CA ASP A 148 3.44 -21.62 33.44
C ASP A 148 4.09 -21.72 32.08
N MET A 149 3.84 -20.77 31.23
CA MET A 149 4.23 -20.83 29.82
C MET A 149 4.49 -19.45 29.21
N VAL A 150 5.50 -19.39 28.36
CA VAL A 150 5.76 -18.27 27.46
C VAL A 150 5.36 -18.67 26.04
N VAL A 151 4.61 -17.81 25.39
CA VAL A 151 4.18 -17.95 24.01
C VAL A 151 4.92 -16.94 23.16
N GLU A 152 5.59 -17.41 22.14
CA GLU A 152 6.24 -16.56 21.14
C GLU A 152 5.64 -16.82 19.78
N ARG A 153 5.23 -15.76 19.09
CA ARG A 153 4.70 -15.82 17.72
C ARG A 153 5.57 -14.93 16.84
N THR A 154 5.98 -15.43 15.69
CA THR A 154 6.65 -14.65 14.65
C THR A 154 5.83 -14.75 13.38
N ARG A 155 5.26 -13.63 12.96
CA ARG A 155 4.41 -13.52 11.77
C ARG A 155 5.15 -12.81 10.67
N HIS A 156 5.09 -13.39 9.46
CA HIS A 156 5.71 -12.85 8.27
C HIS A 156 4.68 -12.40 7.24
N ALA A 157 5.04 -11.39 6.46
CA ALA A 157 4.23 -10.88 5.36
C ALA A 157 3.99 -11.88 4.23
N ASP A 158 4.81 -12.92 4.11
CA ASP A 158 4.66 -14.00 3.12
C ASP A 158 3.55 -15.01 3.46
N GLY A 159 2.91 -14.83 4.63
CA GLY A 159 1.88 -15.71 5.15
C GLY A 159 2.40 -16.86 6.02
N THR A 160 3.68 -16.85 6.38
CA THR A 160 4.24 -17.81 7.34
C THR A 160 4.09 -17.26 8.75
N GLU A 161 3.61 -18.08 9.68
CA GLU A 161 3.58 -17.76 11.11
C GLU A 161 4.14 -18.93 11.92
N ARG A 162 5.14 -18.67 12.73
CA ARG A 162 5.69 -19.64 13.69
C ARG A 162 5.21 -19.30 15.08
N ILE A 163 4.67 -20.31 15.78
CA ILE A 163 4.19 -20.22 17.16
C ILE A 163 5.00 -21.20 18.00
N THR A 164 5.63 -20.72 19.05
CA THR A 164 6.45 -21.51 19.97
C THR A 164 5.91 -21.36 21.39
N LEU A 165 5.63 -22.47 22.03
CA LEU A 165 5.25 -22.57 23.44
C LEU A 165 6.43 -23.10 24.24
N ARG A 166 6.86 -22.38 25.28
CA ARG A 166 7.94 -22.79 26.18
C ARG A 166 7.40 -22.96 27.59
N SER A 167 7.60 -24.12 28.17
CA SER A 167 7.19 -24.39 29.56
C SER A 167 8.13 -23.72 30.55
N SER A 168 7.58 -22.94 31.46
CA SER A 168 8.24 -22.46 32.68
C SER A 168 7.84 -23.28 33.91
N SER A 169 6.93 -24.25 33.74
CA SER A 169 6.44 -25.12 34.79
C SER A 169 7.52 -26.13 35.25
N LEU A 170 7.49 -26.49 36.52
CA LEU A 170 8.33 -27.56 37.08
C LEU A 170 7.73 -28.96 36.86
N ARG A 171 6.51 -29.03 36.27
CA ARG A 171 5.80 -30.30 35.96
C ARG A 171 5.63 -30.43 34.47
N THR A 172 5.54 -31.66 34.00
CA THR A 172 5.12 -31.97 32.64
C THR A 172 3.67 -31.53 32.43
N LEU A 173 3.43 -30.67 31.41
CA LEU A 173 2.11 -30.19 31.06
C LEU A 173 1.58 -30.98 29.86
N ARG A 174 0.33 -31.50 29.96
CA ARG A 174 -0.42 -32.09 28.84
C ARG A 174 -1.58 -31.16 28.50
N LEU A 175 -1.57 -30.60 27.34
CA LEU A 175 -2.44 -29.47 27.00
C LEU A 175 -2.96 -29.56 25.57
N PRO A 176 -4.23 -29.25 25.36
CA PRO A 176 -4.77 -28.99 24.04
C PRO A 176 -4.30 -27.58 23.59
N VAL A 177 -3.76 -27.51 22.40
CA VAL A 177 -3.47 -26.26 21.67
C VAL A 177 -4.45 -26.14 20.54
N GLU A 178 -5.13 -25.01 20.44
CA GLU A 178 -6.15 -24.76 19.44
C GLU A 178 -5.84 -23.46 18.71
N ILE A 179 -5.98 -23.48 17.38
CA ILE A 179 -5.85 -22.30 16.53
C ILE A 179 -7.13 -22.17 15.71
N ALA A 180 -7.91 -21.14 16.00
CA ALA A 180 -9.11 -20.81 15.25
C ALA A 180 -8.76 -19.89 14.08
N LEU A 181 -9.06 -20.33 12.86
CA LEU A 181 -8.76 -19.70 11.61
C LEU A 181 -10.03 -19.29 10.87
N GLY A 182 -9.97 -18.23 10.09
CA GLY A 182 -11.09 -17.78 9.26
C GLY A 182 -10.66 -16.78 8.22
N THR A 183 -11.44 -16.65 7.16
CA THR A 183 -11.25 -15.66 6.10
C THR A 183 -12.55 -15.28 5.44
N ASP A 184 -12.62 -14.08 4.92
CA ASP A 184 -13.70 -13.58 4.05
C ASP A 184 -13.24 -13.44 2.58
N LEU A 185 -11.95 -13.64 2.30
CA LEU A 185 -11.32 -13.40 1.00
C LEU A 185 -11.64 -12.01 0.42
N ALA A 186 -11.95 -11.03 1.26
CA ALA A 186 -12.30 -9.69 0.85
C ALA A 186 -11.08 -8.92 0.32
N GLU A 187 -11.35 -7.98 -0.57
CA GLU A 187 -10.33 -7.05 -1.04
C GLU A 187 -10.05 -5.96 0.00
N LEU A 188 -8.80 -5.55 0.14
CA LEU A 188 -8.37 -4.52 1.08
C LEU A 188 -9.19 -3.23 0.93
N GLY A 189 -9.51 -2.84 -0.31
CA GLY A 189 -10.32 -1.66 -0.58
C GLY A 189 -11.76 -1.78 -0.06
N SER A 190 -12.35 -2.96 -0.10
CA SER A 190 -13.68 -3.24 0.46
C SER A 190 -13.66 -3.15 1.99
N ILE A 191 -12.62 -3.73 2.61
CA ILE A 191 -12.43 -3.69 4.07
C ILE A 191 -12.21 -2.26 4.54
N ALA A 192 -11.36 -1.51 3.83
CA ALA A 192 -11.09 -0.09 4.11
C ALA A 192 -12.35 0.78 4.01
N SER A 193 -13.28 0.40 3.13
CA SER A 193 -14.59 1.05 2.98
C SER A 193 -15.64 0.59 4.00
N GLY A 194 -15.25 -0.20 5.02
CA GLY A 194 -16.17 -0.72 6.02
C GLY A 194 -17.10 -1.82 5.50
N ARG A 195 -16.77 -2.45 4.38
CA ARG A 195 -17.56 -3.53 3.76
C ARG A 195 -16.76 -4.84 3.66
N PRO A 196 -16.36 -5.45 4.80
CA PRO A 196 -15.79 -6.79 4.79
C PRO A 196 -16.85 -7.79 4.30
N GLY A 197 -16.39 -8.90 3.72
CA GLY A 197 -17.27 -10.02 3.38
C GLY A 197 -17.70 -10.81 4.62
N PRO A 198 -18.70 -11.70 4.50
CA PRO A 198 -19.00 -12.70 5.53
C PRO A 198 -17.84 -13.70 5.62
N GLU A 199 -17.59 -14.22 6.82
CA GLU A 199 -16.62 -15.31 7.00
C GLU A 199 -17.06 -16.53 6.19
N LEU A 200 -16.14 -17.12 5.45
CA LEU A 200 -16.39 -18.28 4.59
C LEU A 200 -16.30 -19.58 5.39
N THR A 201 -17.07 -20.57 4.97
CA THR A 201 -16.99 -21.93 5.53
C THR A 201 -15.73 -22.63 5.05
N ALA A 202 -14.99 -23.24 5.98
CA ALA A 202 -13.80 -24.01 5.68
C ALA A 202 -14.15 -25.44 5.22
N SER A 203 -13.19 -26.08 4.57
CA SER A 203 -13.11 -27.52 4.33
C SER A 203 -11.76 -28.05 4.83
N VAL A 204 -11.70 -29.32 5.25
CA VAL A 204 -10.41 -29.95 5.60
C VAL A 204 -9.61 -30.16 4.33
N HIS A 205 -8.33 -29.77 4.36
CA HIS A 205 -7.43 -29.87 3.21
C HIS A 205 -6.01 -30.15 3.69
N ALA A 206 -5.43 -31.25 3.24
CA ALA A 206 -4.10 -31.68 3.66
C ALA A 206 -3.92 -31.61 5.19
N ALA A 207 -2.81 -31.03 5.67
CA ALA A 207 -2.56 -30.82 7.10
C ALA A 207 -3.16 -29.47 7.59
N GLY A 208 -4.40 -29.15 7.19
CA GLY A 208 -5.02 -27.89 7.56
C GLY A 208 -6.40 -27.63 6.99
N LEU A 209 -6.68 -26.39 6.62
CA LEU A 209 -8.00 -25.92 6.20
C LEU A 209 -7.92 -25.14 4.88
N ARG A 210 -9.01 -25.16 4.12
CA ARG A 210 -9.18 -24.44 2.85
C ARG A 210 -10.53 -23.72 2.82
N TRP A 211 -10.53 -22.53 2.25
CA TRP A 211 -11.71 -21.72 1.97
C TRP A 211 -11.79 -21.42 0.48
N SER A 212 -13.00 -21.41 -0.04
CA SER A 212 -13.27 -21.20 -1.46
C SER A 212 -14.31 -20.12 -1.66
N SER A 213 -14.06 -19.22 -2.62
CA SER A 213 -15.01 -18.22 -3.11
C SER A 213 -15.03 -18.23 -4.64
N ALA A 214 -15.96 -17.49 -5.25
CA ALA A 214 -15.98 -17.30 -6.69
C ALA A 214 -14.71 -16.64 -7.25
N THR A 215 -13.96 -15.92 -6.40
CA THR A 215 -12.79 -15.10 -6.79
C THR A 215 -11.46 -15.74 -6.41
N GLY A 216 -11.43 -16.92 -5.80
CA GLY A 216 -10.20 -17.61 -5.44
C GLY A 216 -10.35 -18.51 -4.20
N HIS A 217 -9.23 -19.15 -3.86
CA HIS A 217 -9.16 -20.09 -2.75
C HIS A 217 -7.99 -19.77 -1.85
N ALA A 218 -8.21 -19.80 -0.53
CA ALA A 218 -7.11 -19.71 0.44
C ALA A 218 -6.97 -21.06 1.16
N ALA A 219 -5.74 -21.43 1.47
CA ALA A 219 -5.42 -22.61 2.26
C ALA A 219 -4.43 -22.25 3.37
N VAL A 220 -4.61 -22.85 4.53
CA VAL A 220 -3.65 -22.83 5.64
C VAL A 220 -3.23 -24.26 5.93
N THR A 221 -1.94 -24.50 5.93
CA THR A 221 -1.33 -25.78 6.32
C THR A 221 -0.48 -25.59 7.57
N ALA A 222 -0.39 -26.61 8.41
CA ALA A 222 0.37 -26.59 9.63
C ALA A 222 1.45 -27.71 9.64
N ASP A 223 2.61 -27.40 10.23
CA ASP A 223 3.69 -28.33 10.46
C ASP A 223 4.25 -28.15 11.88
N PRO A 224 4.13 -29.16 12.78
CA PRO A 224 3.55 -30.48 12.56
C PRO A 224 2.04 -30.44 12.25
N PRO A 225 1.51 -31.50 11.58
CA PRO A 225 0.11 -31.58 11.26
C PRO A 225 -0.74 -31.59 12.54
N PRO A 226 -1.98 -31.04 12.50
CA PRO A 226 -2.87 -31.08 13.65
C PRO A 226 -3.35 -32.51 13.94
N THR A 227 -3.62 -32.78 15.21
CA THR A 227 -4.28 -34.02 15.63
C THR A 227 -5.70 -34.08 15.08
N ASP A 228 -6.41 -32.95 15.12
CA ASP A 228 -7.79 -32.79 14.61
C ASP A 228 -7.94 -31.48 13.83
N ALA A 229 -8.74 -31.53 12.75
CA ALA A 229 -9.12 -30.37 11.96
C ALA A 229 -10.65 -30.30 11.84
N LEU A 230 -11.25 -29.32 12.49
CA LEU A 230 -12.70 -29.13 12.56
C LEU A 230 -13.10 -27.99 11.60
N ALA A 231 -13.42 -28.36 10.36
CA ALA A 231 -13.73 -27.39 9.30
C ALA A 231 -14.92 -26.48 9.63
N SER A 232 -15.98 -27.01 10.25
CA SER A 232 -17.18 -26.24 10.61
C SER A 232 -16.88 -25.08 11.59
N ALA A 233 -15.86 -25.23 12.43
CA ALA A 233 -15.41 -24.22 13.38
C ALA A 233 -14.19 -23.44 12.89
N GLY A 234 -13.59 -23.84 11.76
CA GLY A 234 -12.31 -23.28 11.30
C GLY A 234 -11.16 -23.57 12.27
N LEU A 235 -11.14 -24.72 12.94
CA LEU A 235 -10.28 -25.01 14.07
C LEU A 235 -9.25 -26.09 13.73
N LEU A 236 -7.99 -25.86 14.10
CA LEU A 236 -6.92 -26.84 14.14
C LEU A 236 -6.56 -27.11 15.62
N ARG A 237 -6.40 -28.38 15.99
CA ARG A 237 -6.13 -28.81 17.36
C ARG A 237 -4.94 -29.77 17.42
N TRP A 238 -4.12 -29.60 18.46
CA TRP A 238 -3.00 -30.47 18.84
C TRP A 238 -3.14 -30.86 20.31
N GLU A 239 -2.82 -32.10 20.63
CA GLU A 239 -2.57 -32.54 22.00
C GLU A 239 -1.06 -32.61 22.20
N ILE A 240 -0.54 -31.76 23.09
CA ILE A 240 0.90 -31.64 23.29
C ILE A 240 1.32 -32.05 24.69
N GLU A 241 2.54 -32.54 24.83
CA GLU A 241 3.20 -32.81 26.10
C GLU A 241 4.46 -31.97 26.21
N LEU A 242 4.51 -31.11 27.22
CA LEU A 242 5.64 -30.20 27.48
C LEU A 242 6.30 -30.58 28.79
N PRO A 243 7.51 -31.15 28.80
CA PRO A 243 8.28 -31.37 30.00
C PRO A 243 8.75 -30.02 30.59
N PRO A 244 9.23 -29.99 31.85
CA PRO A 244 9.85 -28.81 32.44
C PRO A 244 10.96 -28.24 31.54
N GLY A 245 10.88 -26.92 31.24
CA GLY A 245 11.81 -26.26 30.32
C GLY A 245 11.68 -26.66 28.85
N GLY A 246 10.76 -27.55 28.53
CA GLY A 246 10.53 -28.02 27.14
C GLY A 246 9.87 -26.96 26.27
N ALA A 247 9.98 -27.15 24.97
CA ALA A 247 9.33 -26.29 23.96
C ALA A 247 8.63 -27.12 22.89
N TRP A 248 7.52 -26.58 22.39
CA TRP A 248 6.81 -27.08 21.22
C TRP A 248 6.59 -25.94 20.24
N SER A 249 6.67 -26.23 18.95
CA SER A 249 6.46 -25.22 17.91
C SER A 249 5.61 -25.75 16.78
N VAL A 250 4.81 -24.86 16.20
CA VAL A 250 4.05 -25.12 14.96
C VAL A 250 4.30 -23.98 14.00
N GLU A 251 4.40 -24.31 12.72
CA GLU A 251 4.46 -23.34 11.63
C GLU A 251 3.20 -23.43 10.78
N LEU A 252 2.50 -22.31 10.68
CA LEU A 252 1.36 -22.12 9.79
C LEU A 252 1.85 -21.50 8.48
N ARG A 253 1.32 -21.98 7.34
CA ARG A 253 1.58 -21.39 6.03
C ARG A 253 0.26 -21.09 5.34
N VAL A 254 0.02 -19.80 5.15
CA VAL A 254 -1.16 -19.27 4.44
C VAL A 254 -0.83 -19.12 2.96
N ARG A 255 -1.63 -19.69 2.08
CA ARG A 255 -1.42 -19.67 0.63
C ARG A 255 -2.70 -19.33 -0.10
N LEU A 256 -2.53 -18.65 -1.25
CA LEU A 256 -3.58 -18.49 -2.25
C LEU A 256 -3.43 -19.64 -3.25
N ASP A 257 -4.41 -20.54 -3.26
CA ASP A 257 -4.42 -21.65 -4.20
C ASP A 257 -4.73 -21.17 -5.63
N GLY A 258 -4.02 -21.74 -6.62
CA GLY A 258 -4.20 -21.39 -8.03
C GLY A 258 -3.39 -20.16 -8.48
N ALA A 259 -2.84 -19.38 -7.58
CA ALA A 259 -1.78 -18.45 -7.91
C ALA A 259 -0.46 -19.23 -7.94
N GLY A 260 0.22 -19.23 -9.08
CA GLY A 260 1.57 -19.72 -9.17
C GLY A 260 2.48 -19.09 -8.08
N PRO A 261 3.70 -19.56 -7.89
CA PRO A 261 4.58 -19.03 -6.86
C PRO A 261 4.72 -17.54 -7.11
N ILE A 262 4.13 -16.72 -6.21
CA ILE A 262 4.28 -15.29 -6.29
C ILE A 262 5.74 -15.04 -5.94
N ARG A 263 6.50 -14.66 -6.96
CA ARG A 263 7.85 -14.20 -6.76
C ARG A 263 7.78 -12.81 -6.13
N THR A 264 7.74 -12.79 -4.81
CA THR A 264 8.17 -11.60 -4.09
C THR A 264 9.57 -11.25 -4.57
N VAL A 265 9.92 -9.97 -4.62
CA VAL A 265 11.34 -9.57 -4.71
C VAL A 265 11.97 -9.90 -3.34
N GLY A 266 11.74 -11.14 -2.88
CA GLY A 266 12.02 -11.60 -1.55
C GLY A 266 13.51 -11.85 -1.32
N ARG A 267 13.84 -12.10 -0.08
CA ARG A 267 15.12 -12.56 0.43
C ARG A 267 15.80 -13.50 -0.55
N GLY A 268 16.91 -13.05 -1.17
CA GLY A 268 17.69 -13.82 -2.16
C GLY A 268 17.64 -13.29 -3.59
N ALA A 269 16.76 -12.36 -3.95
CA ALA A 269 16.91 -11.61 -5.20
C ALA A 269 18.01 -10.55 -5.02
N ALA A 270 18.88 -10.39 -6.03
CA ALA A 270 19.86 -9.30 -6.01
C ALA A 270 19.14 -7.96 -5.81
N SER A 271 19.54 -7.24 -4.76
CA SER A 271 19.02 -5.89 -4.49
C SER A 271 19.19 -5.01 -5.73
N PRO A 272 18.20 -4.18 -6.12
CA PRO A 272 18.37 -3.17 -7.15
C PRO A 272 19.29 -2.03 -6.68
N PHE A 273 19.53 -1.94 -5.38
CA PHE A 273 20.36 -0.91 -4.78
C PHE A 273 21.82 -1.38 -4.75
N ALA A 274 22.74 -0.48 -5.14
CA ALA A 274 24.15 -0.72 -4.96
C ALA A 274 24.48 -0.88 -3.46
N PRO A 275 25.53 -1.64 -3.10
CA PRO A 275 25.98 -1.73 -1.73
C PRO A 275 26.31 -0.34 -1.20
N ALA A 276 25.50 0.13 -0.24
CA ALA A 276 25.69 1.42 0.40
C ALA A 276 26.22 1.23 1.82
N ARG A 277 27.20 2.04 2.20
CA ARG A 277 27.73 2.11 3.55
C ARG A 277 27.66 3.55 4.05
N ALA A 278 27.15 3.73 5.25
CA ALA A 278 27.24 5.02 5.93
C ALA A 278 28.54 5.06 6.75
N VAL A 279 29.34 6.08 6.52
CA VAL A 279 30.47 6.44 7.39
C VAL A 279 30.06 7.69 8.14
N SER A 280 29.95 7.61 9.46
CA SER A 280 29.47 8.71 10.30
C SER A 280 30.00 8.58 11.72
N ASP A 281 30.29 9.71 12.35
CA ASP A 281 30.61 9.80 13.77
C ASP A 281 29.39 9.54 14.66
N ARG A 282 28.18 9.53 14.09
CA ARG A 282 26.94 9.25 14.79
C ARG A 282 26.72 7.76 14.90
N LEU A 283 26.62 7.27 16.13
CA LEU A 283 26.22 5.90 16.41
C LEU A 283 24.83 5.62 15.81
N GLY A 284 24.72 4.50 15.10
CA GLY A 284 23.46 4.05 14.52
C GLY A 284 23.17 4.50 13.07
N ALA A 285 23.95 5.40 12.46
CA ALA A 285 23.72 5.84 11.08
C ALA A 285 23.81 4.68 10.08
N GLU A 286 24.75 3.76 10.25
CA GLU A 286 24.86 2.55 9.42
C GLU A 286 23.65 1.62 9.60
N ALA A 287 23.20 1.42 10.84
CA ALA A 287 22.02 0.61 11.13
C ALA A 287 20.76 1.24 10.52
N LEU A 288 20.61 2.56 10.63
CA LEU A 288 19.49 3.28 10.02
C LEU A 288 19.48 3.13 8.50
N LEU A 289 20.62 3.33 7.84
CA LEU A 289 20.71 3.16 6.38
C LEU A 289 20.35 1.72 5.97
N ARG A 290 20.90 0.72 6.67
CA ARG A 290 20.59 -0.69 6.39
C ARG A 290 19.10 -0.97 6.55
N THR A 291 18.48 -0.58 7.65
CA THR A 291 17.05 -0.77 7.88
C THR A 291 16.22 -0.06 6.82
N SER A 292 16.57 1.18 6.45
CA SER A 292 15.86 1.93 5.40
C SER A 292 15.94 1.24 4.03
N VAL A 293 17.09 0.66 3.69
CA VAL A 293 17.23 -0.12 2.44
C VAL A 293 16.43 -1.42 2.51
N GLU A 294 16.41 -2.10 3.65
CA GLU A 294 15.57 -3.29 3.87
C GLU A 294 14.07 -2.95 3.74
N ASP A 295 13.63 -1.83 4.31
CA ASP A 295 12.25 -1.33 4.19
C ASP A 295 11.88 -1.02 2.73
N LEU A 296 12.77 -0.36 2.00
CA LEU A 296 12.58 -0.11 0.57
C LEU A 296 12.49 -1.42 -0.24
N GLN A 297 13.33 -2.42 0.10
CA GLN A 297 13.27 -3.73 -0.56
C GLN A 297 11.94 -4.45 -0.33
N ALA A 298 11.32 -4.27 0.83
CA ALA A 298 10.01 -4.84 1.14
C ALA A 298 8.88 -4.25 0.29
N LEU A 299 9.05 -3.04 -0.24
CA LEU A 299 8.10 -2.33 -1.11
C LEU A 299 8.33 -2.57 -2.60
N LEU A 300 9.33 -3.37 -2.98
CA LEU A 300 9.63 -3.61 -4.40
C LEU A 300 8.57 -4.48 -5.07
N LEU A 301 8.16 -4.04 -6.26
CA LEU A 301 7.25 -4.74 -7.16
C LEU A 301 7.95 -5.04 -8.48
N ARG A 302 7.45 -6.05 -9.18
CA ARG A 302 7.88 -6.45 -10.54
C ARG A 302 6.66 -6.61 -11.44
N ASP A 303 6.83 -6.22 -12.68
CA ASP A 303 5.92 -6.66 -13.73
C ASP A 303 6.17 -8.17 -13.98
N PRO A 304 5.16 -9.04 -13.86
CA PRO A 304 5.32 -10.47 -14.13
C PRO A 304 5.80 -10.78 -15.55
N ARG A 305 5.48 -9.91 -16.52
CA ARG A 305 5.88 -10.02 -17.92
C ARG A 305 7.30 -9.51 -18.18
N HIS A 306 7.77 -8.61 -17.33
CA HIS A 306 9.10 -7.98 -17.40
C HIS A 306 9.79 -8.05 -16.03
N PRO A 307 10.25 -9.24 -15.61
CA PRO A 307 10.73 -9.47 -14.24
C PRO A 307 12.04 -8.73 -13.89
N THR A 308 12.72 -8.16 -14.87
CA THR A 308 13.88 -7.29 -14.68
C THR A 308 13.53 -5.88 -14.29
N ASP A 309 12.30 -5.43 -14.64
CA ASP A 309 11.84 -4.09 -14.41
C ASP A 309 11.19 -4.00 -13.03
N ILE A 310 11.92 -3.38 -12.12
CA ILE A 310 11.56 -3.26 -10.71
C ILE A 310 11.13 -1.82 -10.44
N HIS A 311 10.08 -1.66 -9.67
CA HIS A 311 9.60 -0.35 -9.20
C HIS A 311 9.16 -0.45 -7.75
N LEU A 312 9.01 0.69 -7.07
CA LEU A 312 8.51 0.75 -5.70
C LEU A 312 7.01 0.99 -5.68
N ALA A 313 6.34 0.33 -4.76
CA ALA A 313 5.00 0.73 -4.33
C ALA A 313 5.08 2.04 -3.55
N ALA A 314 3.99 2.81 -3.57
CA ALA A 314 3.94 4.10 -2.87
C ALA A 314 3.91 3.96 -1.34
N GLY A 315 3.39 2.85 -0.81
CA GLY A 315 3.42 2.54 0.62
C GLY A 315 2.31 1.61 1.09
N ALA A 316 2.61 0.82 2.10
CA ALA A 316 1.67 -0.07 2.76
C ALA A 316 0.93 0.67 3.90
N PRO A 317 -0.30 0.30 4.20
CA PRO A 317 -1.11 -0.72 3.55
C PRO A 317 -1.93 -0.22 2.35
N TRP A 318 -2.01 1.11 2.11
CA TRP A 318 -3.01 1.73 1.24
C TRP A 318 -2.62 1.82 -0.22
N ARG A 319 -1.31 1.85 -0.51
CA ARG A 319 -0.75 2.10 -1.84
C ARG A 319 0.25 1.01 -2.22
N CYS A 320 -0.18 -0.24 -2.11
CA CYS A 320 0.67 -1.41 -2.39
C CYS A 320 0.88 -1.68 -3.89
N GLY A 321 0.22 -0.93 -4.77
CA GLY A 321 0.37 -1.03 -6.21
C GLY A 321 1.27 0.05 -6.83
N LEU A 322 1.30 0.09 -8.16
CA LEU A 322 2.01 1.10 -8.93
C LEU A 322 1.24 2.44 -8.89
N ALA A 323 1.78 3.42 -8.18
CA ALA A 323 1.37 4.81 -8.23
C ALA A 323 2.46 5.61 -8.96
N PRO A 324 2.22 6.08 -10.20
CA PRO A 324 3.27 6.61 -11.06
C PRO A 324 4.07 7.75 -10.44
N ALA A 325 3.41 8.77 -9.89
CA ALA A 325 4.08 9.90 -9.28
C ALA A 325 4.97 9.48 -8.09
N ASP A 326 4.39 8.70 -7.16
CA ASP A 326 5.12 8.22 -5.97
C ASP A 326 6.30 7.32 -6.36
N ALA A 327 6.10 6.42 -7.34
CA ALA A 327 7.16 5.52 -7.82
C ALA A 327 8.31 6.30 -8.49
N LEU A 328 8.00 7.35 -9.27
CA LEU A 328 8.99 8.22 -9.91
C LEU A 328 9.76 9.04 -8.87
N VAL A 329 9.08 9.60 -7.86
CA VAL A 329 9.73 10.33 -6.76
C VAL A 329 10.64 9.39 -5.96
N ALA A 330 10.16 8.21 -5.60
CA ALA A 330 10.95 7.22 -4.86
C ALA A 330 12.19 6.77 -5.67
N ALA A 331 12.02 6.49 -6.97
CA ALA A 331 13.14 6.16 -7.86
C ALA A 331 14.16 7.30 -7.98
N ARG A 332 13.69 8.56 -8.02
CA ARG A 332 14.54 9.75 -8.02
C ARG A 332 15.35 9.89 -6.74
N MET A 333 14.70 9.71 -5.58
CA MET A 333 15.36 9.80 -4.27
C MET A 333 16.40 8.68 -4.05
N THR A 334 16.26 7.56 -4.74
CA THR A 334 17.18 6.43 -4.65
C THR A 334 18.29 6.44 -5.70
N LEU A 335 18.39 7.44 -6.57
CA LEU A 335 19.48 7.57 -7.56
C LEU A 335 20.89 7.47 -6.96
N PRO A 336 21.18 7.98 -5.74
CA PRO A 336 22.47 7.75 -5.08
C PRO A 336 22.79 6.27 -4.81
N LEU A 337 21.78 5.41 -4.80
CA LEU A 337 21.92 3.94 -4.63
C LEU A 337 22.00 3.20 -5.98
N GLY A 338 22.06 3.91 -7.09
CA GLY A 338 22.15 3.38 -8.44
C GLY A 338 20.90 3.63 -9.30
N THR A 339 21.05 3.42 -10.62
CA THR A 339 20.01 3.75 -11.62
C THR A 339 19.05 2.62 -11.95
N ARG A 340 19.25 1.39 -11.41
CA ARG A 340 18.43 0.21 -11.72
C ARG A 340 16.95 0.38 -11.39
N LEU A 341 16.64 1.02 -10.27
CA LEU A 341 15.25 1.29 -9.89
C LEU A 341 14.63 2.34 -10.81
N ALA A 342 15.38 3.38 -11.17
CA ALA A 342 14.92 4.42 -12.07
C ALA A 342 14.58 3.85 -13.45
N VAL A 343 15.45 3.06 -14.06
CA VAL A 343 15.18 2.47 -15.37
C VAL A 343 14.01 1.49 -15.34
N GLY A 344 13.91 0.63 -14.32
CA GLY A 344 12.79 -0.30 -14.17
C GLY A 344 11.44 0.41 -14.01
N THR A 345 11.42 1.49 -13.22
CA THR A 345 10.24 2.35 -13.06
C THR A 345 9.85 3.01 -14.37
N LEU A 346 10.81 3.64 -15.07
CA LEU A 346 10.58 4.31 -16.34
C LEU A 346 10.07 3.34 -17.42
N ARG A 347 10.70 2.16 -17.58
CA ARG A 347 10.23 1.13 -18.53
C ARG A 347 8.81 0.67 -18.23
N THR A 348 8.51 0.44 -16.95
CA THR A 348 7.16 0.03 -16.54
C THR A 348 6.13 1.10 -16.89
N LEU A 349 6.42 2.37 -16.63
CA LEU A 349 5.52 3.48 -16.92
C LEU A 349 5.40 3.78 -18.41
N ALA A 350 6.49 3.68 -19.17
CA ALA A 350 6.48 3.86 -20.63
C ALA A 350 5.51 2.88 -21.33
N ARG A 351 5.41 1.64 -20.80
CA ARG A 351 4.44 0.64 -21.31
C ARG A 351 2.98 0.96 -20.98
N THR A 352 2.73 1.74 -19.93
CA THR A 352 1.36 2.16 -19.55
C THR A 352 0.92 3.47 -20.21
N GLN A 353 1.85 4.19 -20.83
CA GLN A 353 1.60 5.49 -21.45
C GLN A 353 0.55 5.40 -22.55
N LEU A 354 -0.36 6.37 -22.57
CA LEU A 354 -1.40 6.46 -23.61
C LEU A 354 -0.79 6.95 -24.92
N THR A 355 -0.80 6.10 -25.95
CA THR A 355 -0.19 6.37 -27.25
C THR A 355 -1.22 6.64 -28.36
N GLY A 356 -2.54 6.47 -28.08
CA GLY A 356 -3.61 6.74 -29.04
C GLY A 356 -3.77 8.24 -29.30
N PRO A 357 -4.39 8.63 -30.44
CA PRO A 357 -4.63 10.03 -30.77
C PRO A 357 -5.62 10.67 -29.79
N GLY A 358 -5.49 11.98 -29.57
CA GLY A 358 -6.41 12.77 -28.74
C GLY A 358 -5.72 13.54 -27.61
N PRO A 359 -6.47 14.27 -26.79
CA PRO A 359 -5.93 15.19 -25.78
C PRO A 359 -5.18 14.48 -24.63
N ARG A 360 -5.29 13.16 -24.54
CA ARG A 360 -4.61 12.34 -23.55
C ARG A 360 -3.38 11.61 -24.10
N ALA A 361 -3.02 11.85 -25.36
CA ALA A 361 -1.85 11.24 -25.97
C ALA A 361 -0.58 11.67 -25.19
N GLY A 362 0.25 10.72 -24.81
CA GLY A 362 1.46 10.99 -24.01
C GLY A 362 1.25 10.98 -22.50
N LEU A 363 0.00 10.96 -22.02
CA LEU A 363 -0.30 10.92 -20.59
C LEU A 363 0.07 9.53 -20.00
N ILE A 364 0.68 9.53 -18.83
CA ILE A 364 0.83 8.33 -17.99
C ILE A 364 -0.40 8.22 -17.10
N PRO A 365 -1.19 7.14 -17.19
CA PRO A 365 -2.38 6.99 -16.37
C PRO A 365 -2.09 7.11 -14.88
N GLY A 366 -3.05 7.61 -14.12
CA GLY A 366 -2.99 7.69 -12.66
C GLY A 366 -2.89 6.31 -12.00
N PRO A 367 -2.90 6.25 -10.67
CA PRO A 367 -2.51 5.06 -9.93
C PRO A 367 -3.29 3.81 -10.31
N LEU A 368 -2.57 2.73 -10.59
CA LEU A 368 -3.08 1.38 -10.65
C LEU A 368 -3.19 0.89 -9.21
N ARG A 369 -4.42 0.69 -8.73
CA ARG A 369 -4.73 0.56 -7.31
C ARG A 369 -4.94 -0.88 -6.88
N ASP A 370 -4.39 -1.22 -5.74
CA ASP A 370 -4.77 -2.41 -4.95
C ASP A 370 -5.70 -2.04 -3.77
N ALA A 371 -5.78 -0.77 -3.39
CA ALA A 371 -6.66 -0.26 -2.35
C ALA A 371 -7.72 0.71 -2.93
N GLY A 372 -8.95 0.59 -2.49
CA GLY A 372 -10.15 1.26 -3.00
C GLY A 372 -10.12 2.79 -3.19
N PRO A 373 -11.29 3.43 -3.29
CA PRO A 373 -11.44 4.82 -3.77
C PRO A 373 -10.92 5.92 -2.84
N HIS A 374 -10.36 5.59 -1.69
CA HIS A 374 -9.97 6.53 -0.65
C HIS A 374 -8.58 7.16 -0.82
N LEU A 375 -7.92 6.97 -1.96
CA LEU A 375 -6.63 7.61 -2.21
C LEU A 375 -6.82 9.12 -2.42
N PRO A 376 -5.93 9.96 -1.85
CA PRO A 376 -5.99 11.40 -2.02
C PRO A 376 -5.96 11.82 -3.49
N PRO A 377 -6.57 12.97 -3.85
CA PRO A 377 -6.52 13.53 -5.20
C PRO A 377 -5.11 13.80 -5.73
N SER A 378 -4.10 13.89 -4.84
CA SER A 378 -2.69 14.10 -5.18
C SER A 378 -2.05 13.01 -6.05
N CYS A 379 -2.74 11.88 -6.26
CA CYS A 379 -2.27 10.83 -7.17
C CYS A 379 -2.81 11.04 -8.58
N THR A 380 -2.49 12.17 -9.21
CA THR A 380 -2.98 12.48 -10.55
C THR A 380 -2.06 11.93 -11.65
N ALA A 381 -2.64 11.67 -12.83
CA ALA A 381 -1.88 11.31 -14.02
C ALA A 381 -0.94 12.43 -14.48
N THR A 382 -1.29 13.68 -14.20
CA THR A 382 -0.50 14.88 -14.51
C THR A 382 0.90 14.78 -13.90
N GLU A 383 0.99 14.56 -12.60
CA GLU A 383 2.28 14.49 -11.89
C GLU A 383 3.17 13.35 -12.42
N GLY A 384 2.60 12.15 -12.66
CA GLY A 384 3.34 11.03 -13.22
C GLY A 384 3.91 11.36 -14.61
N THR A 385 3.14 12.08 -15.43
CA THR A 385 3.56 12.47 -16.79
C THR A 385 4.68 13.51 -16.74
N LEU A 386 4.59 14.49 -15.84
CA LEU A 386 5.59 15.53 -15.68
C LEU A 386 6.91 15.01 -15.08
N LEU A 387 6.83 14.09 -14.13
CA LEU A 387 8.00 13.52 -13.44
C LEU A 387 8.78 12.53 -14.29
N PHE A 388 8.18 11.94 -15.34
CA PHE A 388 8.86 10.98 -16.19
C PHE A 388 10.11 11.57 -16.90
N PRO A 389 10.03 12.67 -17.67
CA PRO A 389 11.21 13.27 -18.28
C PRO A 389 12.20 13.82 -17.25
N VAL A 390 11.73 14.26 -16.08
CA VAL A 390 12.58 14.70 -14.98
C VAL A 390 13.45 13.55 -14.49
N LEU A 391 12.85 12.39 -14.18
CA LEU A 391 13.61 11.24 -13.70
C LEU A 391 14.59 10.73 -14.76
N LEU A 392 14.18 10.68 -16.04
CA LEU A 392 15.08 10.23 -17.12
C LEU A 392 16.30 11.14 -17.25
N ALA A 393 16.11 12.47 -17.24
CA ALA A 393 17.19 13.44 -17.30
C ALA A 393 18.14 13.35 -16.10
N GLU A 394 17.59 13.18 -14.90
CA GLU A 394 18.40 13.02 -13.69
C GLU A 394 19.11 11.65 -13.66
N ALA A 395 18.45 10.56 -14.03
CA ALA A 395 19.08 9.23 -14.10
C ALA A 395 20.26 9.23 -15.09
N ARG A 396 20.14 9.90 -16.24
CA ARG A 396 21.23 10.11 -17.18
C ARG A 396 22.43 10.81 -16.51
N ARG A 397 22.18 11.87 -15.73
CA ARG A 397 23.23 12.58 -14.97
C ARG A 397 23.87 11.70 -13.89
N TRP A 398 23.15 10.73 -13.37
CA TRP A 398 23.63 9.73 -12.41
C TRP A 398 24.25 8.50 -13.07
N GLY A 399 24.48 8.51 -14.39
CA GLY A 399 25.22 7.47 -15.10
C GLY A 399 24.36 6.34 -15.65
N LEU A 400 23.06 6.59 -15.91
CA LEU A 400 22.26 5.65 -16.68
C LEU A 400 22.88 5.49 -18.08
N PRO A 401 23.16 4.25 -18.56
CA PRO A 401 23.78 4.01 -19.86
C PRO A 401 22.99 4.63 -21.01
N GLU A 402 23.72 5.21 -21.99
CA GLU A 402 23.08 5.86 -23.15
C GLU A 402 22.05 5.00 -23.89
N PRO A 403 22.26 3.68 -24.15
CA PRO A 403 21.26 2.87 -24.81
C PRO A 403 19.93 2.78 -24.04
N GLU A 404 19.97 2.81 -22.71
CA GLU A 404 18.76 2.79 -21.87
C GLU A 404 18.04 4.15 -21.89
N VAL A 405 18.80 5.25 -22.01
CA VAL A 405 18.22 6.59 -22.18
C VAL A 405 17.55 6.69 -23.56
N GLU A 406 18.22 6.26 -24.63
CA GLU A 406 17.67 6.26 -26.00
C GLU A 406 16.39 5.41 -26.12
N GLU A 407 16.34 4.26 -25.44
CA GLU A 407 15.13 3.41 -25.37
C GLU A 407 13.94 4.17 -24.78
N LEU A 408 14.17 4.99 -23.75
CA LEU A 408 13.12 5.68 -22.99
C LEU A 408 12.81 7.09 -23.54
N LEU A 409 13.67 7.64 -24.38
CA LEU A 409 13.53 8.98 -24.93
C LEU A 409 12.20 9.21 -25.66
N PRO A 410 11.69 8.29 -26.51
CA PRO A 410 10.39 8.48 -27.17
C PRO A 410 9.22 8.62 -26.18
N ALA A 411 9.29 7.99 -25.01
CA ALA A 411 8.26 8.13 -23.98
C ALA A 411 8.35 9.50 -23.29
N ALA A 412 9.56 10.00 -23.04
CA ALA A 412 9.78 11.35 -22.53
C ALA A 412 9.32 12.42 -23.51
N GLU A 413 9.61 12.26 -24.81
CA GLU A 413 9.14 13.15 -25.87
C GLU A 413 7.61 13.25 -25.89
N ARG A 414 6.90 12.11 -25.76
CA ARG A 414 5.45 12.12 -25.68
C ARG A 414 4.90 12.80 -24.43
N CYS A 415 5.59 12.69 -23.27
CA CYS A 415 5.22 13.43 -22.06
C CYS A 415 5.36 14.95 -22.26
N LEU A 416 6.46 15.39 -22.87
CA LEU A 416 6.71 16.80 -23.16
C LEU A 416 5.75 17.36 -24.21
N GLU A 417 5.41 16.57 -25.22
CA GLU A 417 4.41 16.95 -26.24
C GLU A 417 3.02 17.06 -25.61
N TRP A 418 2.65 16.14 -24.70
CA TRP A 418 1.43 16.25 -23.92
C TRP A 418 1.40 17.55 -23.10
N LEU A 419 2.50 17.90 -22.42
CA LEU A 419 2.64 19.14 -21.68
C LEU A 419 2.40 20.34 -22.58
N ARG A 420 3.12 20.41 -23.70
CA ARG A 420 3.03 21.49 -24.70
C ARG A 420 1.60 21.66 -25.24
N THR A 421 0.97 20.55 -25.61
CA THR A 421 -0.38 20.54 -26.17
C THR A 421 -1.44 20.94 -25.14
N THR A 422 -1.27 20.51 -23.88
CA THR A 422 -2.23 20.80 -22.81
C THR A 422 -2.15 22.25 -22.36
N VAL A 423 -0.95 22.83 -22.32
CA VAL A 423 -0.75 24.26 -22.00
C VAL A 423 -1.25 25.14 -23.16
N GLY A 424 -1.01 24.74 -24.42
CA GLY A 424 -1.31 25.56 -25.61
C GLY A 424 -0.59 26.90 -25.54
N ASP A 425 -1.35 27.98 -25.71
CA ASP A 425 -0.86 29.36 -25.61
C ASP A 425 -0.95 29.92 -24.17
N GLY A 426 -1.29 29.07 -23.17
CA GLY A 426 -1.45 29.49 -21.79
C GLY A 426 -0.14 29.56 -21.01
N THR A 427 -0.13 30.32 -19.90
CA THR A 427 1.00 30.42 -18.99
C THR A 427 1.10 29.19 -18.07
N TYR A 428 -0.04 28.63 -17.67
CA TYR A 428 -0.13 27.58 -16.64
C TYR A 428 -0.79 26.31 -17.15
N LEU A 429 -0.34 25.19 -16.57
CA LEU A 429 -0.93 23.89 -16.82
C LEU A 429 -2.19 23.72 -15.97
N SER A 430 -3.34 23.49 -16.59
CA SER A 430 -4.55 23.06 -15.88
C SER A 430 -4.39 21.62 -15.40
N ASP A 431 -4.83 21.35 -14.17
CA ASP A 431 -4.89 19.97 -13.67
C ASP A 431 -5.89 19.14 -14.49
N ALA A 432 -5.80 17.81 -14.42
CA ALA A 432 -6.45 16.82 -15.31
C ALA A 432 -7.96 17.01 -15.60
N GLN A 433 -8.60 18.01 -15.00
CA GLN A 433 -9.94 18.46 -15.35
C GLN A 433 -9.88 19.83 -16.04
N PRO A 434 -10.46 19.97 -17.24
CA PRO A 434 -10.64 21.28 -17.84
C PRO A 434 -11.36 22.21 -16.84
N ASN A 435 -10.80 23.36 -16.53
CA ASN A 435 -11.25 24.31 -15.52
C ASN A 435 -11.09 23.87 -14.05
N GLY A 436 -10.22 22.89 -13.77
CA GLY A 436 -9.78 22.60 -12.41
C GLY A 436 -8.95 23.74 -11.81
N PRO A 437 -8.79 23.79 -10.47
CA PRO A 437 -7.95 24.79 -9.84
C PRO A 437 -6.50 24.65 -10.30
N LEU A 438 -5.85 25.78 -10.55
CA LEU A 438 -4.40 25.83 -10.78
C LEU A 438 -3.70 25.56 -9.44
N ARG A 439 -2.93 24.48 -9.35
CA ARG A 439 -2.15 24.13 -8.16
C ARG A 439 -0.69 24.53 -8.35
N CYS A 440 -0.11 25.20 -7.36
CA CYS A 440 1.28 25.66 -7.42
C CYS A 440 2.28 24.50 -7.57
N GLU A 441 2.08 23.38 -6.90
CA GLU A 441 2.92 22.21 -7.03
C GLU A 441 2.89 21.61 -8.45
N THR A 442 1.75 21.64 -9.13
CA THR A 442 1.65 21.21 -10.53
C THR A 442 2.49 22.11 -11.44
N GLN A 443 2.46 23.44 -11.23
CA GLN A 443 3.27 24.39 -12.00
C GLN A 443 4.77 24.17 -11.74
N ALA A 444 5.17 23.94 -10.51
CA ALA A 444 6.57 23.64 -10.17
C ALA A 444 7.07 22.38 -10.87
N HIS A 445 6.26 21.31 -10.91
CA HIS A 445 6.59 20.09 -11.65
C HIS A 445 6.64 20.33 -13.16
N ALA A 446 5.70 21.08 -13.72
CA ALA A 446 5.66 21.40 -15.15
C ALA A 446 6.87 22.25 -15.57
N HIS A 447 7.23 23.27 -14.79
CA HIS A 447 8.43 24.07 -14.99
C HIS A 447 9.70 23.20 -15.01
N ARG A 448 9.84 22.30 -14.00
CA ARG A 448 10.99 21.41 -13.92
C ARG A 448 11.03 20.44 -15.11
N ALA A 449 9.88 19.89 -15.50
CA ALA A 449 9.76 19.00 -16.65
C ALA A 449 10.18 19.69 -17.95
N ALA A 450 9.76 20.93 -18.14
CA ALA A 450 10.13 21.72 -19.32
C ALA A 450 11.64 21.99 -19.38
N LEU A 451 12.27 22.39 -18.28
CA LEU A 451 13.72 22.67 -18.26
C LEU A 451 14.56 21.41 -18.45
N LEU A 452 14.31 20.37 -17.65
CA LEU A 452 15.10 19.13 -17.74
C LEU A 452 14.78 18.34 -19.01
N GLY A 453 13.53 18.41 -19.48
CA GLY A 453 13.13 17.86 -20.77
C GLY A 453 13.81 18.57 -21.94
N ALA A 454 13.92 19.90 -21.90
CA ALA A 454 14.67 20.65 -22.91
C ALA A 454 16.14 20.24 -22.95
N ASP A 455 16.80 20.10 -21.79
CA ASP A 455 18.18 19.63 -21.70
C ASP A 455 18.35 18.23 -22.30
N LEU A 456 17.37 17.36 -22.06
CA LEU A 456 17.36 16.00 -22.60
C LEU A 456 17.19 16.02 -24.12
N LEU A 457 16.23 16.79 -24.66
CA LEU A 457 16.01 16.93 -26.09
C LEU A 457 17.25 17.43 -26.81
N ASP A 458 17.89 18.49 -26.29
CA ASP A 458 19.10 19.05 -26.90
C ASP A 458 20.27 18.06 -26.86
N ALA A 459 20.44 17.32 -25.78
CA ALA A 459 21.49 16.31 -25.66
C ALA A 459 21.40 15.21 -26.72
N TYR A 460 20.22 14.96 -27.25
CA TYR A 460 19.94 13.94 -28.26
C TYR A 460 19.59 14.56 -29.65
N GLY A 461 19.85 15.85 -29.85
CA GLY A 461 19.58 16.52 -31.12
C GLY A 461 18.08 16.54 -31.51
N ARG A 462 17.19 16.50 -30.53
CA ARG A 462 15.75 16.58 -30.75
C ARG A 462 15.28 18.03 -30.73
N THR A 463 14.20 18.28 -31.48
CA THR A 463 13.60 19.62 -31.56
C THR A 463 12.65 19.89 -30.38
N GLY A 464 12.38 21.18 -30.10
CA GLY A 464 11.40 21.62 -29.11
C GLY A 464 12.00 22.18 -27.81
N GLY A 465 13.29 21.95 -27.53
CA GLY A 465 13.95 22.42 -26.30
C GLY A 465 13.86 23.92 -26.08
N LEU A 466 14.05 24.73 -27.14
CA LEU A 466 13.99 26.19 -27.03
C LEU A 466 12.62 26.68 -26.58
N GLY A 467 11.53 26.17 -27.20
CA GLY A 467 10.16 26.58 -26.87
C GLY A 467 9.80 26.20 -25.42
N MET A 468 10.25 25.03 -24.94
CA MET A 468 10.05 24.61 -23.55
C MET A 468 10.74 25.56 -22.55
N ARG A 469 11.96 26.02 -22.84
CA ARG A 469 12.66 26.96 -21.98
C ARG A 469 12.00 28.35 -21.97
N GLN A 470 11.53 28.81 -23.13
CA GLN A 470 10.82 30.08 -23.24
C GLN A 470 9.56 30.06 -22.39
N TRP A 471 8.72 29.07 -22.59
CA TRP A 471 7.52 28.89 -21.76
C TRP A 471 7.83 28.79 -20.26
N ALA A 472 8.83 28.01 -19.88
CA ALA A 472 9.24 27.90 -18.47
C ALA A 472 9.69 29.25 -17.89
N GLN A 473 10.36 30.06 -18.67
CA GLN A 473 10.78 31.41 -18.26
C GLN A 473 9.60 32.37 -18.12
N GLU A 474 8.63 32.32 -19.04
CA GLU A 474 7.37 33.09 -18.96
C GLU A 474 6.58 32.74 -17.71
N MET A 475 6.38 31.43 -17.47
CA MET A 475 5.72 30.94 -16.25
C MET A 475 6.45 31.45 -14.99
N ARG A 476 7.77 31.31 -14.93
CA ARG A 476 8.57 31.75 -13.79
C ARG A 476 8.41 33.24 -13.51
N THR A 477 8.27 34.04 -14.56
CA THR A 477 8.08 35.50 -14.41
C THR A 477 6.71 35.85 -13.85
N ALA A 478 5.66 35.16 -14.31
CA ALA A 478 4.28 35.42 -13.87
C ALA A 478 3.94 34.78 -12.50
N PHE A 479 4.63 33.70 -12.13
CA PHE A 479 4.29 32.87 -10.96
C PHE A 479 4.21 33.64 -9.61
N PRO A 480 5.13 34.58 -9.27
CA PRO A 480 5.05 35.33 -8.02
C PRO A 480 3.76 36.16 -7.91
N ASP A 481 3.37 36.79 -9.01
CA ASP A 481 2.20 37.69 -9.02
C ASP A 481 0.87 36.90 -8.91
N ASP A 482 0.84 35.66 -9.42
CA ASP A 482 -0.38 34.86 -9.50
C ASP A 482 -0.56 33.88 -8.33
N PHE A 483 0.52 33.45 -7.69
CA PHE A 483 0.50 32.41 -6.64
C PHE A 483 1.01 32.88 -5.27
N TRP A 484 1.63 34.06 -5.18
CA TRP A 484 2.08 34.59 -3.90
C TRP A 484 1.03 35.56 -3.36
N ALA A 485 0.53 35.30 -2.16
CA ALA A 485 -0.34 36.24 -1.46
C ALA A 485 0.55 37.18 -0.64
N ASP A 486 0.38 38.51 -0.83
CA ASP A 486 0.93 39.48 0.11
C ASP A 486 0.14 39.39 1.43
N ASP A 487 0.82 39.10 2.55
CA ASP A 487 0.27 39.09 3.89
C ASP A 487 -0.02 40.51 4.40
#